data_47891c1c7b14c2920640e21a25058fa2
#
_entry.id   47891c1c7b14c2920640e21a25058fa2
#
_cell.length_a   1.000
_cell.length_b   1.000
_cell.length_c   1.000
_cell.angle_alpha   90.00
_cell.angle_beta   90.00
_cell.angle_gamma   90.00
#
_symmetry.space_group_name_H-M   'P 1'
#
loop_
_entity.id
_entity.type
_entity.pdbx_description
1 polymer ?
#
loop_
_entity_poly.entity_id
_entity_poly.type
_entity_poly.pdbx_seq_one_letter_code
_entity_poly.pdbx_strand_id
1 'polypeptide(L)'
;MNLTIPQNQIQSSYQSVLVSYQSKLKIDGFRSGKIPLDLVKDKVSATTLLEETASKAISQVYSEKIKELDLKPIIQPKIKLKNPPISLDKEWEVEVTGCETPQITLSPNYQEDIKKINLSPDKPETLVPKYYQSFLKHSQVDLPAILIEANLSQEFSRLIDQTTQAGISVDDYFKSKNTTQKAYQDTLTQKIKEDWTINLAISDIAKTQKIEIKSQDVEDVLAKNPGISKNVQLVYYLLEQQKVIDYLKTLK
;
A
#
# COMPACT_ATOMS: atom_id res chain seq x y z
N MET A 1 -7.78 15.23 3.19
CA MET A 1 -7.46 16.67 2.99
C MET A 1 -8.13 17.18 1.72
N ASN A 2 -8.41 18.50 1.67
CA ASN A 2 -8.88 19.16 0.45
C ASN A 2 -7.69 19.85 -0.21
N LEU A 3 -7.58 19.72 -1.54
CA LEU A 3 -6.56 20.38 -2.33
C LEU A 3 -7.23 21.19 -3.42
N THR A 4 -6.70 22.38 -3.68
CA THR A 4 -7.04 23.19 -4.85
C THR A 4 -5.89 23.08 -5.83
N ILE A 5 -6.19 22.70 -7.05
CA ILE A 5 -5.23 22.63 -8.15
C ILE A 5 -5.41 23.93 -8.95
N PRO A 6 -4.50 24.88 -8.85
CA PRO A 6 -4.66 26.17 -9.52
C PRO A 6 -4.54 26.06 -11.03
N GLN A 7 -5.22 26.96 -11.76
CA GLN A 7 -5.30 26.94 -13.21
C GLN A 7 -3.92 26.94 -13.90
N ASN A 8 -2.96 27.70 -13.37
CA ASN A 8 -1.59 27.74 -13.93
C ASN A 8 -0.89 26.37 -13.85
N GLN A 9 -1.11 25.61 -12.75
CA GLN A 9 -0.57 24.26 -12.57
C GLN A 9 -1.24 23.28 -13.54
N ILE A 10 -2.54 23.42 -13.76
CA ILE A 10 -3.29 22.61 -14.73
C ILE A 10 -2.73 22.84 -16.14
N GLN A 11 -2.59 24.10 -16.55
CA GLN A 11 -2.04 24.45 -17.86
C GLN A 11 -0.62 23.99 -18.06
N SER A 12 0.24 24.14 -17.05
CA SER A 12 1.63 23.62 -17.10
C SER A 12 1.67 22.10 -17.24
N SER A 13 0.80 21.39 -16.50
CA SER A 13 0.68 19.93 -16.59
C SER A 13 0.17 19.50 -17.96
N TYR A 14 -0.80 20.20 -18.52
CA TYR A 14 -1.33 19.95 -19.87
C TYR A 14 -0.26 20.09 -20.95
N GLN A 15 0.53 21.18 -20.91
CA GLN A 15 1.65 21.37 -21.83
C GLN A 15 2.67 20.25 -21.71
N SER A 16 2.97 19.83 -20.48
CA SER A 16 3.91 18.73 -20.22
C SER A 16 3.40 17.38 -20.76
N VAL A 17 2.09 17.13 -20.67
CA VAL A 17 1.44 15.94 -21.25
C VAL A 17 1.54 15.98 -22.78
N LEU A 18 1.25 17.11 -23.42
CA LEU A 18 1.38 17.27 -24.86
C LEU A 18 2.83 16.99 -25.35
N VAL A 19 3.84 17.52 -24.64
CA VAL A 19 5.27 17.27 -24.95
C VAL A 19 5.61 15.78 -24.76
N SER A 20 5.03 15.10 -23.77
CA SER A 20 5.19 13.66 -23.60
C SER A 20 4.65 12.88 -24.81
N TYR A 21 3.46 13.23 -25.29
CA TYR A 21 2.89 12.62 -26.48
C TYR A 21 3.66 12.97 -27.76
N GLN A 22 4.17 14.20 -27.87
CA GLN A 22 5.01 14.63 -28.99
C GLN A 22 6.22 13.70 -29.20
N SER A 23 6.78 13.19 -28.11
CA SER A 23 7.93 12.28 -28.16
C SER A 23 7.54 10.82 -28.47
N LYS A 24 6.31 10.41 -28.14
CA LYS A 24 5.82 9.03 -28.32
C LYS A 24 5.14 8.78 -29.67
N LEU A 25 4.49 9.82 -30.22
CA LEU A 25 3.78 9.70 -31.50
C LEU A 25 4.74 9.58 -32.66
N LYS A 26 4.31 8.78 -33.65
CA LYS A 26 4.94 8.70 -34.97
C LYS A 26 3.93 9.19 -36.01
N ILE A 27 4.26 10.24 -36.70
CA ILE A 27 3.43 10.84 -37.80
C ILE A 27 4.33 10.96 -39.01
N ASP A 28 3.85 10.48 -40.14
CA ASP A 28 4.59 10.55 -41.39
C ASP A 28 4.91 12.02 -41.75
N GLY A 29 6.13 12.26 -42.18
CA GLY A 29 6.64 13.61 -42.46
C GLY A 29 7.23 14.36 -41.25
N PHE A 30 7.16 13.83 -40.03
CA PHE A 30 7.72 14.46 -38.83
C PHE A 30 8.70 13.56 -38.09
N ARG A 31 9.82 14.17 -37.67
CA ARG A 31 10.75 13.50 -36.77
C ARG A 31 10.13 13.38 -35.36
N SER A 32 10.34 12.24 -34.69
CA SER A 32 9.89 12.03 -33.30
C SER A 32 10.37 13.19 -32.40
N GLY A 33 9.49 13.72 -31.58
CA GLY A 33 9.75 14.86 -30.69
C GLY A 33 9.75 16.24 -31.39
N LYS A 34 9.40 16.32 -32.69
CA LYS A 34 9.31 17.57 -33.46
C LYS A 34 7.94 17.77 -34.12
N ILE A 35 6.96 16.99 -33.74
CA ILE A 35 5.58 17.10 -34.22
C ILE A 35 4.99 18.40 -33.63
N PRO A 36 4.33 19.28 -34.42
CA PRO A 36 3.60 20.43 -33.87
C PRO A 36 2.59 20.00 -32.82
N LEU A 37 2.50 20.74 -31.71
CA LEU A 37 1.62 20.36 -30.60
C LEU A 37 0.13 20.35 -30.99
N ASP A 38 -0.28 21.13 -31.97
CA ASP A 38 -1.66 21.12 -32.48
C ASP A 38 -1.99 19.80 -33.17
N LEU A 39 -1.04 19.23 -33.92
CA LEU A 39 -1.24 17.89 -34.48
C LEU A 39 -1.26 16.80 -33.40
N VAL A 40 -0.56 17.00 -32.29
CA VAL A 40 -0.65 16.09 -31.14
C VAL A 40 -2.05 16.13 -30.54
N LYS A 41 -2.64 17.33 -30.35
CA LYS A 41 -4.03 17.51 -29.88
C LYS A 41 -5.05 16.83 -30.78
N ASP A 42 -4.85 16.89 -32.08
CA ASP A 42 -5.75 16.26 -33.06
C ASP A 42 -5.67 14.73 -33.08
N LYS A 43 -4.50 14.18 -32.72
CA LYS A 43 -4.22 12.73 -32.72
C LYS A 43 -4.54 12.02 -31.42
N VAL A 44 -4.57 12.73 -30.31
CA VAL A 44 -4.87 12.17 -28.97
C VAL A 44 -6.25 12.68 -28.53
N SER A 45 -7.08 11.79 -28.01
CA SER A 45 -8.42 12.20 -27.58
C SER A 45 -8.34 13.29 -26.48
N ALA A 46 -9.22 14.27 -26.55
CA ALA A 46 -9.29 15.33 -25.54
C ALA A 46 -9.51 14.76 -24.12
N THR A 47 -10.29 13.68 -24.01
CA THR A 47 -10.51 12.97 -22.76
C THR A 47 -9.21 12.39 -22.19
N THR A 48 -8.43 11.70 -23.00
CA THR A 48 -7.13 11.13 -22.59
C THR A 48 -6.15 12.23 -22.15
N LEU A 49 -6.08 13.33 -22.91
CA LEU A 49 -5.23 14.47 -22.54
C LEU A 49 -5.66 15.08 -21.21
N LEU A 50 -6.97 15.20 -20.97
CA LEU A 50 -7.49 15.77 -19.73
C LEU A 50 -7.27 14.84 -18.53
N GLU A 51 -7.47 13.53 -18.70
CA GLU A 51 -7.23 12.51 -17.66
C GLU A 51 -5.75 12.44 -17.26
N GLU A 52 -4.83 12.42 -18.21
CA GLU A 52 -3.40 12.43 -17.92
C GLU A 52 -2.96 13.75 -17.29
N THR A 53 -3.54 14.87 -17.72
CA THR A 53 -3.31 16.18 -17.12
C THR A 53 -3.78 16.18 -15.66
N ALA A 54 -4.96 15.65 -15.39
CA ALA A 54 -5.50 15.54 -14.05
C ALA A 54 -4.61 14.68 -13.16
N SER A 55 -4.23 13.50 -13.63
CA SER A 55 -3.31 12.61 -12.91
C SER A 55 -2.01 13.33 -12.56
N LYS A 56 -1.41 14.03 -13.53
CA LYS A 56 -0.14 14.73 -13.33
C LYS A 56 -0.26 15.91 -12.38
N ALA A 57 -1.24 16.80 -12.61
CA ALA A 57 -1.43 18.02 -11.81
C ALA A 57 -1.76 17.68 -10.35
N ILE A 58 -2.68 16.74 -10.14
CA ILE A 58 -3.06 16.30 -8.79
C ILE A 58 -1.86 15.64 -8.08
N SER A 59 -1.12 14.76 -8.76
CA SER A 59 0.04 14.10 -8.17
C SER A 59 1.13 15.08 -7.75
N GLN A 60 1.35 16.14 -8.52
CA GLN A 60 2.33 17.18 -8.16
C GLN A 60 1.92 17.92 -6.90
N VAL A 61 0.70 18.51 -6.88
CA VAL A 61 0.19 19.26 -5.72
C VAL A 61 0.09 18.37 -4.48
N TYR A 62 -0.32 17.12 -4.65
CA TYR A 62 -0.36 16.16 -3.56
C TYR A 62 1.03 15.86 -2.99
N SER A 63 2.03 15.63 -3.84
CA SER A 63 3.39 15.36 -3.41
C SER A 63 4.03 16.54 -2.68
N GLU A 64 3.77 17.77 -3.14
CA GLU A 64 4.21 18.99 -2.46
C GLU A 64 3.55 19.11 -1.09
N LYS A 65 2.24 18.87 -1.01
CA LYS A 65 1.49 19.00 0.25
C LYS A 65 1.88 17.94 1.27
N ILE A 66 2.15 16.71 0.84
CA ILE A 66 2.67 15.65 1.73
C ILE A 66 4.01 16.04 2.34
N LYS A 67 4.92 16.60 1.54
CA LYS A 67 6.23 17.07 2.02
C LYS A 67 6.09 18.23 2.99
N GLU A 68 5.23 19.21 2.66
CA GLU A 68 4.98 20.37 3.51
C GLU A 68 4.44 19.97 4.89
N LEU A 69 3.56 18.96 4.94
CA LEU A 69 2.91 18.49 6.17
C LEU A 69 3.66 17.33 6.85
N ASP A 70 4.81 16.90 6.32
CA ASP A 70 5.59 15.72 6.78
C ASP A 70 4.73 14.45 6.92
N LEU A 71 3.75 14.26 6.04
CA LEU A 71 2.88 13.09 6.05
C LEU A 71 3.58 11.89 5.42
N LYS A 72 3.31 10.70 5.97
CA LYS A 72 3.89 9.41 5.52
C LYS A 72 2.79 8.43 5.15
N PRO A 73 2.08 8.66 4.03
CA PRO A 73 1.00 7.77 3.63
C PRO A 73 1.52 6.38 3.31
N ILE A 74 0.79 5.36 3.78
CA ILE A 74 1.14 3.95 3.58
C ILE A 74 0.32 3.27 2.48
N ILE A 75 -0.68 3.95 1.95
CA ILE A 75 -1.51 3.49 0.83
C ILE A 75 -1.60 4.57 -0.25
N GLN A 76 -1.96 4.17 -1.45
CA GLN A 76 -2.33 5.12 -2.50
C GLN A 76 -3.58 5.89 -2.08
N PRO A 77 -3.59 7.24 -2.21
CA PRO A 77 -4.74 8.04 -1.82
C PRO A 77 -5.93 7.80 -2.75
N LYS A 78 -7.13 7.83 -2.20
CA LYS A 78 -8.37 7.98 -2.97
C LYS A 78 -8.57 9.45 -3.30
N ILE A 79 -8.81 9.75 -4.56
CA ILE A 79 -9.02 11.11 -5.07
C ILE A 79 -10.46 11.25 -5.53
N LYS A 80 -11.16 12.23 -4.99
CA LYS A 80 -12.54 12.59 -5.38
C LYS A 80 -12.59 14.03 -5.84
N LEU A 81 -13.06 14.24 -7.06
CA LEU A 81 -13.29 15.57 -7.61
C LEU A 81 -14.53 16.19 -6.96
N LYS A 82 -14.42 17.45 -6.50
CA LYS A 82 -15.53 18.18 -5.85
C LYS A 82 -16.32 19.07 -6.79
N ASN A 83 -15.68 19.60 -7.83
CA ASN A 83 -16.26 20.55 -8.76
C ASN A 83 -16.28 20.07 -10.24
N PRO A 84 -16.86 18.87 -10.53
CA PRO A 84 -16.98 18.39 -11.90
C PRO A 84 -17.90 19.29 -12.74
N PRO A 85 -17.77 19.27 -14.09
CA PRO A 85 -16.72 18.62 -14.85
C PRO A 85 -15.39 19.37 -14.74
N ILE A 86 -14.26 18.65 -14.90
CA ILE A 86 -12.95 19.29 -15.02
C ILE A 86 -12.79 19.97 -16.36
N SER A 87 -12.12 21.11 -16.38
CA SER A 87 -11.73 21.83 -17.61
C SER A 87 -10.38 22.51 -17.41
N LEU A 88 -9.71 22.88 -18.49
CA LEU A 88 -8.41 23.56 -18.43
C LEU A 88 -8.52 25.03 -18.01
N ASP A 89 -9.73 25.59 -17.97
CA ASP A 89 -9.97 27.03 -17.83
C ASP A 89 -10.32 27.43 -16.39
N LYS A 90 -10.44 26.47 -15.49
CA LYS A 90 -10.77 26.72 -14.07
C LYS A 90 -9.93 25.85 -13.15
N GLU A 91 -9.75 26.28 -11.92
CA GLU A 91 -9.15 25.48 -10.87
C GLU A 91 -9.97 24.23 -10.54
N TRP A 92 -9.29 23.19 -10.03
CA TRP A 92 -9.96 21.96 -9.61
C TRP A 92 -9.89 21.83 -8.10
N GLU A 93 -11.02 21.47 -7.52
CA GLU A 93 -11.11 21.12 -6.11
C GLU A 93 -11.17 19.61 -5.98
N VAL A 94 -10.22 19.04 -5.25
CA VAL A 94 -10.13 17.59 -5.03
C VAL A 94 -10.07 17.29 -3.53
N GLU A 95 -10.80 16.27 -3.15
CA GLU A 95 -10.69 15.66 -1.84
C GLU A 95 -9.78 14.44 -1.94
N VAL A 96 -8.73 14.45 -1.13
CA VAL A 96 -7.75 13.37 -1.08
C VAL A 96 -7.86 12.68 0.27
N THR A 97 -8.14 11.38 0.24
CA THR A 97 -8.23 10.54 1.44
C THR A 97 -7.13 9.48 1.40
N GLY A 98 -6.32 9.45 2.43
CA GLY A 98 -5.25 8.48 2.65
C GLY A 98 -5.14 8.17 4.13
N CYS A 99 -4.21 7.31 4.50
CA CYS A 99 -3.87 7.07 5.89
C CYS A 99 -2.37 6.90 6.08
N GLU A 100 -1.90 7.25 7.26
CA GLU A 100 -0.59 6.92 7.78
C GLU A 100 -0.67 5.62 8.59
N THR A 101 0.49 5.15 9.08
CA THR A 101 0.54 3.96 9.92
C THR A 101 -0.34 4.13 11.16
N PRO A 102 -1.33 3.27 11.40
CA PRO A 102 -2.18 3.34 12.57
C PRO A 102 -1.38 3.20 13.86
N GLN A 103 -1.84 3.87 14.90
CA GLN A 103 -1.25 3.71 16.23
C GLN A 103 -1.87 2.50 16.91
N ILE A 104 -1.03 1.73 17.62
CA ILE A 104 -1.44 0.59 18.43
C ILE A 104 -1.19 0.90 19.91
N THR A 105 -2.06 0.40 20.76
CA THR A 105 -1.82 0.32 22.20
C THR A 105 -1.72 -1.15 22.57
N LEU A 106 -0.51 -1.59 22.95
CA LEU A 106 -0.26 -2.97 23.36
C LEU A 106 -0.16 -3.00 24.91
N SER A 107 -1.10 -3.70 25.54
CA SER A 107 -1.07 -3.87 27.00
C SER A 107 0.14 -4.71 27.44
N PRO A 108 0.88 -4.30 28.49
CA PRO A 108 2.02 -5.07 29.00
C PRO A 108 1.71 -6.52 29.40
N ASN A 109 0.46 -6.84 29.61
CA ASN A 109 0.00 -8.19 30.00
C ASN A 109 0.33 -9.26 28.94
N TYR A 110 0.63 -8.87 27.69
CA TYR A 110 1.10 -9.83 26.69
C TYR A 110 2.37 -10.56 27.16
N GLN A 111 3.25 -9.91 27.92
CA GLN A 111 4.49 -10.52 28.39
C GLN A 111 4.22 -11.69 29.34
N GLU A 112 3.22 -11.58 30.22
CA GLU A 112 2.81 -12.67 31.11
C GLU A 112 2.25 -13.87 30.33
N ASP A 113 1.45 -13.61 29.29
CA ASP A 113 0.94 -14.67 28.43
C ASP A 113 2.10 -15.34 27.65
N ILE A 114 3.07 -14.57 27.13
CA ILE A 114 4.26 -15.11 26.45
C ILE A 114 5.10 -15.99 27.40
N LYS A 115 5.34 -15.56 28.66
CA LYS A 115 6.04 -16.36 29.65
C LYS A 115 5.36 -17.71 29.89
N LYS A 116 4.02 -17.72 30.03
CA LYS A 116 3.25 -18.97 30.17
C LYS A 116 3.38 -19.87 28.93
N ILE A 117 3.34 -19.27 27.73
CA ILE A 117 3.51 -20.00 26.47
C ILE A 117 4.90 -20.62 26.39
N ASN A 118 5.96 -19.89 26.81
CA ASN A 118 7.35 -20.39 26.83
C ASN A 118 7.57 -21.54 27.80
N LEU A 119 6.80 -21.59 28.89
CA LEU A 119 6.85 -22.67 29.88
C LEU A 119 6.02 -23.90 29.48
N SER A 120 5.22 -23.81 28.40
CA SER A 120 4.42 -24.92 27.94
C SER A 120 5.30 -26.01 27.31
N PRO A 121 4.87 -27.28 27.35
CA PRO A 121 5.59 -28.40 26.73
C PRO A 121 5.45 -28.43 25.19
N ASP A 122 5.00 -27.33 24.61
CA ASP A 122 4.73 -27.23 23.18
C ASP A 122 6.02 -27.22 22.35
N LYS A 123 5.91 -27.72 21.13
CA LYS A 123 7.01 -27.67 20.18
C LYS A 123 7.31 -26.23 19.75
N PRO A 124 8.58 -25.85 19.54
CA PRO A 124 8.97 -24.50 19.14
C PRO A 124 8.18 -23.95 17.93
N GLU A 125 7.81 -24.81 17.01
CA GLU A 125 7.07 -24.49 15.79
C GLU A 125 5.63 -23.97 16.07
N THR A 126 5.05 -24.36 17.22
CA THR A 126 3.69 -23.99 17.60
C THR A 126 3.63 -22.73 18.49
N LEU A 127 4.77 -22.21 18.92
CA LEU A 127 4.83 -21.05 19.81
C LEU A 127 4.47 -19.76 19.10
N VAL A 128 4.96 -19.54 17.89
CA VAL A 128 4.75 -18.29 17.13
C VAL A 128 3.27 -17.97 16.91
N PRO A 129 2.43 -18.90 16.44
CA PRO A 129 0.99 -18.67 16.36
C PRO A 129 0.34 -18.27 17.69
N LYS A 130 0.81 -18.84 18.82
CA LYS A 130 0.32 -18.48 20.16
C LYS A 130 0.75 -17.07 20.58
N TYR A 131 1.95 -16.64 20.22
CA TYR A 131 2.40 -15.25 20.43
C TYR A 131 1.47 -14.28 19.68
N TYR A 132 1.14 -14.59 18.42
CA TYR A 132 0.23 -13.76 17.63
C TYR A 132 -1.17 -13.68 18.25
N GLN A 133 -1.70 -14.80 18.79
CA GLN A 133 -2.96 -14.78 19.51
C GLN A 133 -2.89 -13.91 20.78
N SER A 134 -1.77 -13.93 21.50
CA SER A 134 -1.56 -13.04 22.63
C SER A 134 -1.54 -11.57 22.22
N PHE A 135 -0.91 -11.24 21.09
CA PHE A 135 -0.93 -9.87 20.56
C PHE A 135 -2.36 -9.42 20.23
N LEU A 136 -3.13 -10.24 19.52
CA LEU A 136 -4.52 -9.92 19.18
C LEU A 136 -5.38 -9.68 20.42
N LYS A 137 -5.16 -10.46 21.48
CA LYS A 137 -5.88 -10.34 22.75
C LYS A 137 -5.56 -9.07 23.53
N HIS A 138 -4.29 -8.62 23.47
CA HIS A 138 -3.77 -7.53 24.28
C HIS A 138 -3.58 -6.21 23.53
N SER A 139 -3.92 -6.17 22.24
CA SER A 139 -3.81 -4.98 21.42
C SER A 139 -5.14 -4.25 21.26
N GLN A 140 -5.06 -2.92 21.26
CA GLN A 140 -6.12 -2.04 20.79
C GLN A 140 -5.61 -1.19 19.64
N VAL A 141 -6.26 -1.29 18.50
CA VAL A 141 -5.93 -0.53 17.29
C VAL A 141 -7.20 -0.13 16.56
N ASP A 142 -7.25 1.12 16.12
CA ASP A 142 -8.29 1.59 15.20
C ASP A 142 -7.72 1.59 13.78
N LEU A 143 -8.17 0.63 12.97
CA LEU A 143 -7.74 0.48 11.58
C LEU A 143 -8.68 1.28 10.67
N PRO A 144 -8.19 2.33 9.98
CA PRO A 144 -9.03 3.12 9.08
C PRO A 144 -9.67 2.25 7.99
N ALA A 145 -10.96 2.49 7.71
CA ALA A 145 -11.69 1.74 6.70
C ALA A 145 -10.99 1.77 5.32
N ILE A 146 -10.41 2.92 4.96
CA ILE A 146 -9.66 3.06 3.69
C ILE A 146 -8.46 2.12 3.60
N LEU A 147 -7.78 1.82 4.72
CA LEU A 147 -6.67 0.87 4.76
C LEU A 147 -7.15 -0.56 4.48
N ILE A 148 -8.24 -0.95 5.13
CA ILE A 148 -8.86 -2.27 4.93
C ILE A 148 -9.36 -2.41 3.49
N GLU A 149 -10.04 -1.40 2.95
CA GLU A 149 -10.52 -1.40 1.58
C GLU A 149 -9.39 -1.49 0.55
N ALA A 150 -8.27 -0.79 0.78
CA ALA A 150 -7.10 -0.86 -0.10
C ALA A 150 -6.50 -2.28 -0.12
N ASN A 151 -6.35 -2.91 1.05
CA ASN A 151 -5.86 -4.29 1.14
C ASN A 151 -6.84 -5.29 0.52
N LEU A 152 -8.14 -5.15 0.77
CA LEU A 152 -9.17 -5.97 0.14
C LEU A 152 -9.10 -5.87 -1.39
N SER A 153 -9.02 -4.66 -1.93
CA SER A 153 -8.91 -4.44 -3.37
C SER A 153 -7.69 -5.14 -3.96
N GLN A 154 -6.55 -5.07 -3.27
CA GLN A 154 -5.32 -5.74 -3.69
C GLN A 154 -5.47 -7.28 -3.69
N GLU A 155 -6.07 -7.85 -2.64
CA GLU A 155 -6.27 -9.30 -2.56
C GLU A 155 -7.28 -9.80 -3.59
N PHE A 156 -8.36 -9.03 -3.86
CA PHE A 156 -9.28 -9.37 -4.95
C PHE A 156 -8.62 -9.27 -6.33
N SER A 157 -7.76 -8.27 -6.57
CA SER A 157 -6.99 -8.20 -7.82
C SER A 157 -6.09 -9.42 -7.99
N ARG A 158 -5.39 -9.85 -6.92
CA ARG A 158 -4.60 -11.09 -6.95
C ARG A 158 -5.45 -12.33 -7.24
N LEU A 159 -6.63 -12.42 -6.63
CA LEU A 159 -7.55 -13.52 -6.89
C LEU A 159 -7.99 -13.56 -8.36
N ILE A 160 -8.34 -12.41 -8.92
CA ILE A 160 -8.70 -12.30 -10.35
C ILE A 160 -7.54 -12.75 -11.23
N ASP A 161 -6.32 -12.29 -10.97
CA ASP A 161 -5.14 -12.68 -11.73
C ASP A 161 -4.88 -14.19 -11.64
N GLN A 162 -4.95 -14.76 -10.44
CA GLN A 162 -4.75 -16.20 -10.22
C GLN A 162 -5.82 -17.05 -10.92
N THR A 163 -7.10 -16.66 -10.82
CA THR A 163 -8.19 -17.38 -11.49
C THR A 163 -8.09 -17.27 -13.00
N THR A 164 -7.73 -16.11 -13.53
CA THR A 164 -7.49 -15.90 -14.96
C THR A 164 -6.35 -16.78 -15.47
N GLN A 165 -5.23 -16.84 -14.75
CA GLN A 165 -4.10 -17.71 -15.10
C GLN A 165 -4.45 -19.19 -15.05
N ALA A 166 -5.33 -19.58 -14.12
CA ALA A 166 -5.83 -20.95 -14.00
C ALA A 166 -6.95 -21.28 -15.01
N GLY A 167 -7.42 -20.31 -15.80
CA GLY A 167 -8.49 -20.51 -16.79
C GLY A 167 -9.87 -20.75 -16.18
N ILE A 168 -10.12 -20.29 -14.95
CA ILE A 168 -11.40 -20.42 -14.25
C ILE A 168 -11.99 -19.04 -13.94
N SER A 169 -13.30 -18.96 -13.78
CA SER A 169 -13.94 -17.73 -13.30
C SER A 169 -13.82 -17.57 -11.78
N VAL A 170 -13.92 -16.33 -11.29
CA VAL A 170 -13.96 -16.05 -9.83
C VAL A 170 -15.16 -16.75 -9.17
N ASP A 171 -16.28 -16.84 -9.87
CA ASP A 171 -17.48 -17.55 -9.37
C ASP A 171 -17.24 -19.06 -9.23
N ASP A 172 -16.56 -19.68 -10.20
CA ASP A 172 -16.23 -21.10 -10.12
C ASP A 172 -15.20 -21.38 -9.01
N TYR A 173 -14.28 -20.43 -8.78
CA TYR A 173 -13.38 -20.50 -7.63
C TYR A 173 -14.18 -20.51 -6.31
N PHE A 174 -15.14 -19.60 -6.11
CA PHE A 174 -15.95 -19.58 -4.89
C PHE A 174 -16.80 -20.85 -4.74
N LYS A 175 -17.40 -21.36 -5.83
CA LYS A 175 -18.11 -22.64 -5.82
C LYS A 175 -17.19 -23.80 -5.41
N SER A 176 -15.98 -23.87 -5.96
CA SER A 176 -15.00 -24.92 -5.62
C SER A 176 -14.57 -24.89 -4.16
N LYS A 177 -14.60 -23.70 -3.53
CA LYS A 177 -14.29 -23.50 -2.11
C LYS A 177 -15.53 -23.60 -1.19
N ASN A 178 -16.70 -23.93 -1.74
CA ASN A 178 -17.96 -23.94 -0.99
C ASN A 178 -18.22 -22.64 -0.20
N THR A 179 -17.92 -21.49 -0.81
CA THR A 179 -18.06 -20.16 -0.19
C THR A 179 -18.78 -19.20 -1.13
N THR A 180 -19.19 -18.06 -0.60
CA THR A 180 -19.71 -16.94 -1.39
C THR A 180 -18.70 -15.80 -1.41
N GLN A 181 -18.80 -14.89 -2.40
CA GLN A 181 -17.95 -13.70 -2.46
C GLN A 181 -18.03 -12.90 -1.15
N LYS A 182 -19.23 -12.74 -0.57
CA LYS A 182 -19.43 -12.02 0.69
C LYS A 182 -18.73 -12.71 1.87
N ALA A 183 -18.93 -14.01 2.05
CA ALA A 183 -18.31 -14.77 3.14
C ALA A 183 -16.77 -14.77 3.00
N TYR A 184 -16.25 -14.86 1.77
CA TYR A 184 -14.83 -14.72 1.49
C TYR A 184 -14.31 -13.33 1.86
N GLN A 185 -15.03 -12.26 1.46
CA GLN A 185 -14.68 -10.88 1.81
C GLN A 185 -14.68 -10.65 3.32
N ASP A 186 -15.68 -11.19 4.05
CA ASP A 186 -15.76 -11.05 5.51
C ASP A 186 -14.58 -11.75 6.19
N THR A 187 -14.26 -12.97 5.77
CA THR A 187 -13.09 -13.73 6.26
C THR A 187 -11.79 -13.00 5.96
N LEU A 188 -11.64 -12.49 4.75
CA LEU A 188 -10.45 -11.74 4.33
C LEU A 188 -10.31 -10.43 5.10
N THR A 189 -11.42 -9.73 5.33
CA THR A 189 -11.45 -8.52 6.15
C THR A 189 -10.93 -8.78 7.56
N GLN A 190 -11.41 -9.86 8.19
CA GLN A 190 -10.94 -10.24 9.52
C GLN A 190 -9.45 -10.57 9.52
N LYS A 191 -9.00 -11.35 8.56
CA LYS A 191 -7.58 -11.68 8.40
C LYS A 191 -6.70 -10.43 8.21
N ILE A 192 -7.13 -9.49 7.37
CA ILE A 192 -6.41 -8.23 7.16
C ILE A 192 -6.29 -7.46 8.49
N LYS A 193 -7.36 -7.40 9.29
CA LYS A 193 -7.32 -6.75 10.59
C LYS A 193 -6.35 -7.42 11.56
N GLU A 194 -6.35 -8.73 11.60
CA GLU A 194 -5.44 -9.52 12.44
C GLU A 194 -3.99 -9.33 12.01
N ASP A 195 -3.69 -9.44 10.72
CA ASP A 195 -2.35 -9.27 10.16
C ASP A 195 -1.81 -7.86 10.46
N TRP A 196 -2.62 -6.80 10.28
CA TRP A 196 -2.23 -5.44 10.65
C TRP A 196 -1.98 -5.30 12.13
N THR A 197 -2.84 -5.85 12.98
CA THR A 197 -2.67 -5.78 14.45
C THR A 197 -1.40 -6.47 14.89
N ILE A 198 -1.11 -7.67 14.37
CA ILE A 198 0.12 -8.41 14.67
C ILE A 198 1.36 -7.62 14.23
N ASN A 199 1.35 -7.08 13.02
CA ASN A 199 2.48 -6.33 12.48
C ASN A 199 2.77 -5.05 13.27
N LEU A 200 1.72 -4.32 13.64
CA LEU A 200 1.83 -3.14 14.49
C LEU A 200 2.35 -3.49 15.89
N ALA A 201 1.89 -4.61 16.47
CA ALA A 201 2.39 -5.08 17.77
C ALA A 201 3.87 -5.45 17.71
N ILE A 202 4.31 -6.14 16.66
CA ILE A 202 5.73 -6.48 16.44
C ILE A 202 6.57 -5.20 16.34
N SER A 203 6.14 -4.23 15.55
CA SER A 203 6.86 -2.96 15.40
C SER A 203 6.88 -2.14 16.69
N ASP A 204 5.81 -2.17 17.49
CA ASP A 204 5.74 -1.52 18.81
C ASP A 204 6.70 -2.17 19.81
N ILE A 205 6.72 -3.51 19.86
CA ILE A 205 7.68 -4.26 20.67
C ILE A 205 9.11 -3.96 20.25
N ALA A 206 9.41 -3.96 18.95
CA ALA A 206 10.74 -3.67 18.44
C ALA A 206 11.23 -2.29 18.90
N LYS A 207 10.37 -1.27 18.80
CA LYS A 207 10.66 0.10 19.24
C LYS A 207 10.86 0.17 20.75
N THR A 208 9.93 -0.39 21.52
CA THR A 208 9.93 -0.34 23.00
C THR A 208 11.14 -1.08 23.58
N GLN A 209 11.50 -2.23 23.00
CA GLN A 209 12.64 -3.04 23.42
C GLN A 209 13.96 -2.62 22.75
N LYS A 210 13.95 -1.57 21.93
CA LYS A 210 15.12 -1.05 21.20
C LYS A 210 15.83 -2.14 20.39
N ILE A 211 15.05 -2.97 19.71
CA ILE A 211 15.57 -4.04 18.84
C ILE A 211 16.05 -3.39 17.55
N GLU A 212 17.36 -3.32 17.38
CA GLU A 212 17.99 -2.72 16.20
C GLU A 212 18.27 -3.78 15.12
N ILE A 213 17.99 -3.41 13.87
CA ILE A 213 18.39 -4.15 12.67
C ILE A 213 19.62 -3.47 12.11
N LYS A 214 20.76 -4.16 12.14
CA LYS A 214 22.01 -3.63 11.59
C LYS A 214 22.04 -3.77 10.07
N SER A 215 22.70 -2.85 9.38
CA SER A 215 22.88 -2.94 7.92
C SER A 215 23.51 -4.27 7.50
N GLN A 216 24.45 -4.79 8.30
CA GLN A 216 25.08 -6.09 8.06
C GLN A 216 24.07 -7.25 8.04
N ASP A 217 23.08 -7.24 8.94
CA ASP A 217 22.03 -8.28 8.98
C ASP A 217 21.25 -8.31 7.66
N VAL A 218 20.98 -7.12 7.09
CA VAL A 218 20.27 -6.98 5.82
C VAL A 218 21.13 -7.47 4.65
N GLU A 219 22.40 -7.06 4.61
CA GLU A 219 23.34 -7.48 3.58
C GLU A 219 23.53 -9.01 3.57
N ASP A 220 23.65 -9.62 4.74
CA ASP A 220 23.79 -11.07 4.91
C ASP A 220 22.58 -11.84 4.37
N VAL A 221 21.37 -11.32 4.58
CA VAL A 221 20.13 -11.94 4.05
C VAL A 221 20.05 -11.76 2.54
N LEU A 222 20.38 -10.58 2.03
CA LEU A 222 20.37 -10.30 0.59
C LEU A 222 21.41 -11.14 -0.16
N ALA A 223 22.60 -11.32 0.41
CA ALA A 223 23.65 -12.16 -0.17
C ALA A 223 23.24 -13.64 -0.28
N LYS A 224 22.51 -14.15 0.72
CA LYS A 224 22.03 -15.54 0.74
C LYS A 224 20.79 -15.77 -0.13
N ASN A 225 20.06 -14.70 -0.48
CA ASN A 225 18.78 -14.78 -1.19
C ASN A 225 18.73 -13.81 -2.38
N PRO A 226 19.43 -14.08 -3.49
CA PRO A 226 19.50 -13.17 -4.65
C PRO A 226 18.14 -12.81 -5.25
N GLY A 227 17.13 -13.68 -5.11
CA GLY A 227 15.76 -13.44 -5.59
C GLY A 227 15.01 -12.33 -4.82
N ILE A 228 15.41 -12.03 -3.59
CA ILE A 228 14.80 -11.00 -2.72
C ILE A 228 15.57 -9.67 -2.80
N SER A 229 16.71 -9.64 -3.47
CA SER A 229 17.66 -8.51 -3.48
C SER A 229 17.06 -7.15 -3.90
N LYS A 230 15.91 -7.14 -4.57
CA LYS A 230 15.22 -5.91 -5.02
C LYS A 230 14.27 -5.31 -3.98
N ASN A 231 13.99 -6.00 -2.88
CA ASN A 231 13.02 -5.55 -1.88
C ASN A 231 13.64 -5.47 -0.48
N VAL A 232 14.48 -4.47 -0.29
CA VAL A 232 15.17 -4.21 0.98
C VAL A 232 14.17 -4.01 2.14
N GLN A 233 13.02 -3.38 1.87
CA GLN A 233 11.99 -3.17 2.91
C GLN A 233 11.39 -4.48 3.41
N LEU A 234 11.18 -5.45 2.52
CA LEU A 234 10.72 -6.79 2.91
C LEU A 234 11.75 -7.49 3.81
N VAL A 235 13.04 -7.34 3.51
CA VAL A 235 14.11 -7.91 4.34
C VAL A 235 14.13 -7.29 5.73
N TYR A 236 14.01 -5.96 5.83
CA TYR A 236 13.89 -5.28 7.13
C TYR A 236 12.70 -5.81 7.93
N TYR A 237 11.54 -5.91 7.30
CA TYR A 237 10.33 -6.43 7.92
C TYR A 237 10.50 -7.87 8.44
N LEU A 238 11.07 -8.76 7.64
CA LEU A 238 11.31 -10.15 8.06
C LEU A 238 12.32 -10.24 9.20
N LEU A 239 13.37 -9.42 9.17
CA LEU A 239 14.36 -9.37 10.25
C LEU A 239 13.76 -8.80 11.54
N GLU A 240 12.92 -7.77 11.46
CA GLU A 240 12.21 -7.23 12.62
C GLU A 240 11.34 -8.30 13.27
N GLN A 241 10.53 -9.01 12.48
CA GLN A 241 9.72 -10.13 12.96
C GLN A 241 10.59 -11.19 13.65
N GLN A 242 11.66 -11.62 12.99
CA GLN A 242 12.54 -12.67 13.53
C GLN A 242 13.17 -12.23 14.85
N LYS A 243 13.75 -11.03 14.93
CA LYS A 243 14.39 -10.53 16.15
C LYS A 243 13.40 -10.34 17.29
N VAL A 244 12.17 -9.87 17.00
CA VAL A 244 11.12 -9.79 18.02
C VAL A 244 10.72 -11.18 18.51
N ILE A 245 10.51 -12.15 17.64
CA ILE A 245 10.23 -13.54 18.04
C ILE A 245 11.35 -14.10 18.88
N ASP A 246 12.60 -13.88 18.53
CA ASP A 246 13.75 -14.36 19.30
C ASP A 246 13.83 -13.70 20.68
N TYR A 247 13.54 -12.40 20.77
CA TYR A 247 13.38 -11.71 22.05
C TYR A 247 12.25 -12.35 22.89
N LEU A 248 11.08 -12.60 22.31
CA LEU A 248 9.95 -13.19 23.04
C LEU A 248 10.28 -14.57 23.63
N LYS A 249 11.05 -15.39 22.94
CA LYS A 249 11.52 -16.68 23.42
C LYS A 249 12.43 -16.57 24.66
N THR A 250 13.05 -15.42 24.90
CA THR A 250 13.90 -15.18 26.10
C THR A 250 13.12 -14.84 27.36
N LEU A 251 11.84 -14.46 27.22
CA LEU A 251 10.99 -14.11 28.35
C LEU A 251 10.66 -15.36 29.19
N LYS A 252 11.02 -15.30 30.49
CA LYS A 252 10.83 -16.40 31.46
C LYS A 252 9.85 -15.97 32.53
#